data_e656d4bb91fe1d2fe45d569ddc2e31a4
#
_entry.id   e656d4bb91fe1d2fe45d569ddc2e31a4
#
_cell.length_a   1.000
_cell.length_b   1.000
_cell.length_c   1.000
_cell.angle_alpha   90.00
_cell.angle_beta   90.00
_cell.angle_gamma   90.00
#
_symmetry.space_group_name_H-M   'P 1'
#
loop_
_entity.id
_entity.type
_entity.pdbx_description
1 polymer ?
#
loop_
_entity_poly.entity_id
_entity_poly.type
_entity_poly.pdbx_seq_one_letter_code
_entity_poly.pdbx_strand_id
1 'polypeptide(L)'
;MNWLNRYLTLQIEPTRRCNLNCKICMRRNLNESSAQLSLENFKKILNFGNFQHVCLHGWGEPLLNPQIFQMIKYAESQGISTELTTNGTLLKENLGKIFDSGLSIIALGIHNKKILLSILPQIRELIRKRNKERLKKPKIYMDIVIYKENFDQILDLMKIASQLNIDAILLHRLFKVHPNVEYISAEEEKKLFKKAKELVKELKIKLYLPPRPSIPCVAVIYSIFITVEGKITPCPYLLELYLGDVFNQDDVKNIYLKKIKFIKSMGKHPICNKCPLGSRNGKFYC
;
A
#
# COMPACT_ATOMS: atom_id res chain seq x y z
N MET A 1 24.73 4.40 -16.34
CA MET A 1 23.42 3.70 -16.35
C MET A 1 22.39 4.63 -15.75
N ASN A 2 21.47 5.14 -16.57
CA ASN A 2 20.48 6.14 -16.15
C ASN A 2 19.39 5.45 -15.30
N TRP A 3 19.52 5.50 -14.01
CA TRP A 3 18.55 4.94 -13.05
C TRP A 3 17.19 5.66 -13.08
N LEU A 4 17.16 6.88 -13.61
CA LEU A 4 15.94 7.64 -13.85
C LEU A 4 14.99 6.95 -14.84
N ASN A 5 15.46 6.00 -15.63
CA ASN A 5 14.69 5.18 -16.56
C ASN A 5 14.25 3.83 -15.97
N ARG A 6 14.55 3.52 -14.70
CA ARG A 6 13.98 2.34 -14.06
C ARG A 6 12.61 2.69 -13.49
N TYR A 7 11.65 1.89 -13.84
CA TYR A 7 10.27 1.99 -13.39
C TYR A 7 10.20 1.94 -11.86
N LEU A 8 10.04 3.12 -11.25
CA LEU A 8 9.83 3.23 -9.82
C LEU A 8 8.32 3.25 -9.55
N THR A 9 7.90 2.48 -8.56
CA THR A 9 6.59 2.65 -7.98
C THR A 9 6.64 3.88 -7.09
N LEU A 10 5.75 4.83 -7.37
CA LEU A 10 5.58 6.01 -6.55
C LEU A 10 4.45 5.75 -5.55
N GLN A 11 4.76 5.81 -4.26
CA GLN A 11 3.75 5.81 -3.22
C GLN A 11 3.60 7.23 -2.67
N ILE A 12 2.38 7.73 -2.64
CA ILE A 12 2.06 9.09 -2.18
C ILE A 12 1.03 9.01 -1.06
N GLU A 13 1.23 9.75 0.02
CA GLU A 13 0.25 9.96 1.08
C GLU A 13 -0.72 11.09 0.68
N PRO A 14 -1.98 10.79 0.26
CA PRO A 14 -2.92 11.83 -0.16
C PRO A 14 -3.45 12.66 1.01
N THR A 15 -3.50 12.08 2.20
CA THR A 15 -3.91 12.71 3.46
C THR A 15 -3.47 11.86 4.63
N ARG A 16 -3.26 12.48 5.80
CA ARG A 16 -3.04 11.77 7.06
C ARG A 16 -4.32 11.63 7.89
N ARG A 17 -5.42 12.25 7.46
CA ARG A 17 -6.74 12.09 8.09
C ARG A 17 -7.26 10.67 7.83
N CYS A 18 -7.83 10.06 8.86
CA CYS A 18 -8.49 8.76 8.75
C CYS A 18 -9.71 8.72 9.68
N ASN A 19 -10.80 8.14 9.24
CA ASN A 19 -12.01 7.94 10.03
C ASN A 19 -11.95 6.66 10.90
N LEU A 20 -10.85 5.90 10.83
CA LEU A 20 -10.58 4.75 11.69
C LEU A 20 -9.34 4.98 12.56
N ASN A 21 -9.25 4.22 13.66
CA ASN A 21 -8.11 4.22 14.57
C ASN A 21 -7.58 2.79 14.80
N CYS A 22 -7.12 2.15 13.71
CA CYS A 22 -6.65 0.78 13.72
C CYS A 22 -5.42 0.61 14.62
N LYS A 23 -5.41 -0.42 15.48
CA LYS A 23 -4.29 -0.68 16.41
C LYS A 23 -2.96 -1.03 15.72
N ILE A 24 -3.03 -1.54 14.48
CA ILE A 24 -1.84 -1.89 13.68
C ILE A 24 -1.32 -0.73 12.83
N CYS A 25 -1.96 0.45 12.89
CA CYS A 25 -1.63 1.57 12.03
C CYS A 25 -0.56 2.46 12.65
N MET A 26 0.50 2.74 11.89
CA MET A 26 1.59 3.63 12.30
C MET A 26 1.11 5.07 12.54
N ARG A 27 -0.02 5.49 11.95
CA ARG A 27 -0.59 6.83 12.15
C ARG A 27 -0.72 7.21 13.63
N ARG A 28 -0.96 6.23 14.51
CA ARG A 28 -1.05 6.45 15.97
C ARG A 28 0.23 6.99 16.61
N ASN A 29 1.37 6.82 15.94
CA ASN A 29 2.68 7.27 16.39
C ASN A 29 3.14 8.53 15.66
N LEU A 30 2.31 9.07 14.78
CA LEU A 30 2.58 10.29 14.03
C LEU A 30 1.81 11.45 14.64
N ASN A 31 2.36 12.66 14.51
CA ASN A 31 1.63 13.86 14.84
C ASN A 31 0.35 13.94 14.01
N GLU A 32 -0.74 14.34 14.64
CA GLU A 32 -1.98 14.59 13.91
C GLU A 32 -1.74 15.66 12.85
N SER A 33 -2.21 15.39 11.66
CA SER A 33 -2.13 16.31 10.54
C SER A 33 -3.47 16.37 9.84
N SER A 34 -3.99 17.57 9.66
CA SER A 34 -5.15 17.84 8.80
C SER A 34 -4.75 18.03 7.35
N ALA A 35 -3.46 17.92 7.02
CA ALA A 35 -2.93 18.14 5.70
C ALA A 35 -3.58 17.20 4.66
N GLN A 36 -3.86 17.79 3.52
CA GLN A 36 -4.40 17.12 2.35
C GLN A 36 -3.60 17.54 1.14
N LEU A 37 -3.19 16.57 0.34
CA LEU A 37 -2.51 16.84 -0.91
C LEU A 37 -3.48 17.52 -1.88
N SER A 38 -3.09 18.63 -2.47
CA SER A 38 -3.84 19.28 -3.54
C SER A 38 -3.54 18.62 -4.90
N LEU A 39 -4.46 18.75 -5.86
CA LEU A 39 -4.23 18.30 -7.24
C LEU A 39 -3.01 18.98 -7.87
N GLU A 40 -2.79 20.26 -7.57
CA GLU A 40 -1.62 21.00 -8.06
C GLU A 40 -0.32 20.39 -7.55
N ASN A 41 -0.22 20.15 -6.24
CA ASN A 41 0.94 19.52 -5.65
C ASN A 41 1.13 18.07 -6.13
N PHE A 42 0.04 17.33 -6.33
CA PHE A 42 0.10 16.01 -6.95
C PHE A 42 0.71 16.04 -8.35
N LYS A 43 0.33 17.00 -9.19
CA LYS A 43 0.92 17.21 -10.51
C LYS A 43 2.43 17.50 -10.43
N LYS A 44 2.85 18.36 -9.47
CA LYS A 44 4.28 18.61 -9.23
C LYS A 44 5.03 17.32 -8.88
N ILE A 45 4.44 16.46 -8.03
CA ILE A 45 5.03 15.17 -7.67
C ILE A 45 5.16 14.27 -8.89
N LEU A 46 4.13 14.15 -9.73
CA LEU A 46 4.22 13.29 -10.92
C LEU A 46 5.26 13.79 -11.93
N ASN A 47 5.44 15.09 -12.05
CA ASN A 47 6.46 15.69 -12.94
C ASN A 47 7.88 15.55 -12.40
N PHE A 48 8.05 15.16 -11.13
CA PHE A 48 9.36 15.02 -10.49
C PHE A 48 10.16 13.81 -11.02
N GLY A 49 9.52 12.82 -11.61
CA GLY A 49 10.18 11.63 -12.12
C GLY A 49 9.36 10.91 -13.20
N ASN A 50 9.96 9.87 -13.78
CA ASN A 50 9.28 9.02 -14.75
C ASN A 50 8.64 7.83 -14.03
N PHE A 51 7.36 7.95 -13.68
CA PHE A 51 6.60 6.93 -12.98
C PHE A 51 5.63 6.23 -13.92
N GLN A 52 5.49 4.92 -13.78
CA GLN A 52 4.48 4.13 -14.52
C GLN A 52 3.33 3.68 -13.63
N HIS A 53 3.55 3.72 -12.32
CA HIS A 53 2.56 3.30 -11.34
C HIS A 53 2.61 4.19 -10.11
N VAL A 54 1.44 4.62 -9.64
CA VAL A 54 1.31 5.40 -8.41
C VAL A 54 0.32 4.74 -7.46
N CYS A 55 0.79 4.48 -6.23
CA CYS A 55 -0.01 3.99 -5.12
C CYS A 55 -0.46 5.18 -4.26
N LEU A 56 -1.76 5.43 -4.25
CA LEU A 56 -2.39 6.53 -3.51
C LEU A 56 -2.84 6.05 -2.14
N HIS A 57 -1.87 5.81 -1.27
CA HIS A 57 -2.09 5.49 0.13
C HIS A 57 -0.86 5.82 0.98
N GLY A 58 -1.12 6.14 2.23
CA GLY A 58 -0.13 6.36 3.26
C GLY A 58 -0.72 5.96 4.61
N TRP A 59 -0.72 6.89 5.56
CA TRP A 59 -1.21 6.65 6.92
C TRP A 59 -2.62 7.20 7.18
N GLY A 60 -3.31 7.70 6.16
CA GLY A 60 -4.69 8.17 6.20
C GLY A 60 -5.65 7.31 5.40
N GLU A 61 -6.92 7.75 5.34
CA GLU A 61 -7.92 7.21 4.43
C GLU A 61 -7.99 8.10 3.18
N PRO A 62 -7.54 7.63 2.01
CA PRO A 62 -7.44 8.46 0.82
C PRO A 62 -8.80 8.97 0.31
N LEU A 63 -9.89 8.25 0.55
CA LEU A 63 -11.24 8.72 0.17
C LEU A 63 -11.73 9.93 0.98
N LEU A 64 -11.01 10.33 2.04
CA LEU A 64 -11.25 11.60 2.74
C LEU A 64 -10.60 12.81 2.04
N ASN A 65 -9.72 12.59 1.06
CA ASN A 65 -9.19 13.68 0.27
C ASN A 65 -10.20 14.05 -0.84
N PRO A 66 -10.75 15.28 -0.84
CA PRO A 66 -11.79 15.68 -1.79
C PRO A 66 -11.35 15.70 -3.25
N GLN A 67 -10.03 15.75 -3.49
CA GLN A 67 -9.43 15.81 -4.83
C GLN A 67 -8.87 14.46 -5.31
N ILE A 68 -9.06 13.37 -4.55
CA ILE A 68 -8.45 12.07 -4.84
C ILE A 68 -8.82 11.54 -6.23
N PHE A 69 -10.08 11.67 -6.64
CA PHE A 69 -10.52 11.19 -7.95
C PHE A 69 -10.02 12.06 -9.12
N GLN A 70 -9.78 13.34 -8.87
CA GLN A 70 -9.13 14.22 -9.84
C GLN A 70 -7.66 13.86 -10.03
N MET A 71 -6.96 13.49 -8.95
CA MET A 71 -5.59 12.97 -9.00
C MET A 71 -5.51 11.67 -9.78
N ILE A 72 -6.41 10.72 -9.51
CA ILE A 72 -6.49 9.44 -10.23
C ILE A 72 -6.71 9.71 -11.72
N LYS A 73 -7.74 10.48 -12.06
CA LYS A 73 -8.07 10.81 -13.44
C LYS A 73 -6.91 11.47 -14.17
N TYR A 74 -6.20 12.38 -13.51
CA TYR A 74 -5.02 13.01 -14.08
C TYR A 74 -3.90 12.00 -14.34
N ALA A 75 -3.54 11.16 -13.37
CA ALA A 75 -2.49 10.16 -13.56
C ALA A 75 -2.82 9.16 -14.67
N GLU A 76 -4.05 8.61 -14.69
CA GLU A 76 -4.51 7.68 -15.75
C GLU A 76 -4.51 8.36 -17.13
N SER A 77 -4.82 9.65 -17.23
CA SER A 77 -4.74 10.40 -18.50
C SER A 77 -3.31 10.60 -19.00
N GLN A 78 -2.31 10.51 -18.12
CA GLN A 78 -0.88 10.53 -18.46
C GLN A 78 -0.33 9.12 -18.75
N GLY A 79 -1.17 8.09 -18.78
CA GLY A 79 -0.74 6.70 -18.94
C GLY A 79 -0.11 6.08 -17.69
N ILE A 80 -0.22 6.73 -16.54
CA ILE A 80 0.29 6.23 -15.25
C ILE A 80 -0.81 5.42 -14.57
N SER A 81 -0.56 4.13 -14.36
CA SER A 81 -1.50 3.26 -13.66
C SER A 81 -1.64 3.66 -12.19
N THR A 82 -2.87 3.65 -11.68
CA THR A 82 -3.15 4.07 -10.30
C THR A 82 -3.63 2.92 -9.42
N GLU A 83 -3.18 2.91 -8.17
CA GLU A 83 -3.69 2.05 -7.12
C GLU A 83 -4.15 2.90 -5.94
N LEU A 84 -5.32 2.58 -5.40
CA LEU A 84 -5.91 3.20 -4.22
C LEU A 84 -6.11 2.14 -3.15
N THR A 85 -5.47 2.30 -1.98
CA THR A 85 -5.75 1.43 -0.82
C THR A 85 -6.66 2.17 0.16
N THR A 86 -7.81 1.58 0.46
CA THR A 86 -8.85 2.17 1.32
C THR A 86 -9.33 1.20 2.40
N ASN A 87 -9.78 1.72 3.52
CA ASN A 87 -10.45 0.93 4.55
C ASN A 87 -11.89 0.50 4.17
N GLY A 88 -12.39 0.97 3.03
CA GLY A 88 -13.66 0.57 2.44
C GLY A 88 -14.92 1.20 3.05
N THR A 89 -14.82 1.97 4.13
CA THR A 89 -16.01 2.54 4.81
C THR A 89 -16.73 3.58 3.97
N LEU A 90 -16.03 4.25 3.05
CA LEU A 90 -16.55 5.31 2.18
C LEU A 90 -16.82 4.85 0.74
N LEU A 91 -16.84 3.54 0.49
CA LEU A 91 -17.04 3.01 -0.88
C LEU A 91 -18.41 3.39 -1.45
N LYS A 92 -19.46 3.30 -0.64
CA LYS A 92 -20.84 3.54 -1.10
C LYS A 92 -21.03 4.95 -1.64
N GLU A 93 -20.56 5.95 -0.90
CA GLU A 93 -20.70 7.36 -1.27
C GLU A 93 -19.83 7.74 -2.49
N ASN A 94 -18.80 6.95 -2.77
CA ASN A 94 -17.84 7.23 -3.83
C ASN A 94 -17.93 6.27 -5.03
N LEU A 95 -18.91 5.37 -5.05
CA LEU A 95 -19.00 4.30 -6.04
C LEU A 95 -18.95 4.80 -7.49
N GLY A 96 -19.72 5.84 -7.84
CA GLY A 96 -19.69 6.45 -9.18
C GLY A 96 -18.32 7.01 -9.52
N LYS A 97 -17.77 7.82 -8.61
CA LYS A 97 -16.47 8.48 -8.81
C LYS A 97 -15.30 7.50 -8.98
N ILE A 98 -15.36 6.33 -8.31
CA ILE A 98 -14.36 5.27 -8.45
C ILE A 98 -14.28 4.81 -9.90
N PHE A 99 -15.42 4.53 -10.54
CA PHE A 99 -15.46 4.09 -11.93
C PHE A 99 -15.14 5.22 -12.91
N ASP A 100 -15.70 6.42 -12.68
CA ASP A 100 -15.52 7.59 -13.55
C ASP A 100 -14.08 8.13 -13.55
N SER A 101 -13.29 7.80 -12.52
CA SER A 101 -11.89 8.22 -12.43
C SER A 101 -10.93 7.41 -13.31
N GLY A 102 -11.36 6.23 -13.77
CA GLY A 102 -10.50 5.32 -14.53
C GLY A 102 -9.50 4.53 -13.65
N LEU A 103 -9.68 4.53 -12.32
CA LEU A 103 -8.82 3.84 -11.34
C LEU A 103 -8.45 2.42 -11.82
N SER A 104 -7.16 2.12 -11.83
CA SER A 104 -6.68 0.81 -12.28
C SER A 104 -6.87 -0.29 -11.24
N ILE A 105 -6.56 -0.01 -9.97
CA ILE A 105 -6.63 -0.98 -8.87
C ILE A 105 -7.22 -0.31 -7.63
N ILE A 106 -8.16 -1.00 -6.97
CA ILE A 106 -8.61 -0.67 -5.62
C ILE A 106 -8.27 -1.81 -4.67
N ALA A 107 -7.46 -1.54 -3.67
CA ALA A 107 -7.11 -2.47 -2.62
C ALA A 107 -7.92 -2.16 -1.35
N LEU A 108 -8.57 -3.18 -0.80
CA LEU A 108 -9.42 -3.08 0.38
C LEU A 108 -8.66 -3.59 1.59
N GLY A 109 -8.36 -2.73 2.54
CA GLY A 109 -7.66 -3.06 3.78
C GLY A 109 -8.55 -3.85 4.74
N ILE A 110 -8.57 -5.18 4.59
CA ILE A 110 -9.44 -6.08 5.35
C ILE A 110 -8.58 -7.02 6.20
N HIS A 111 -8.38 -6.66 7.46
CA HIS A 111 -7.45 -7.38 8.33
C HIS A 111 -8.11 -8.45 9.22
N ASN A 112 -9.46 -8.50 9.30
CA ASN A 112 -10.21 -9.51 10.04
C ASN A 112 -11.66 -9.62 9.56
N LYS A 113 -12.37 -10.67 10.02
CA LYS A 113 -13.78 -10.92 9.64
C LYS A 113 -14.71 -9.79 10.07
N LYS A 114 -14.47 -9.14 11.21
CA LYS A 114 -15.30 -8.02 11.69
C LYS A 114 -15.27 -6.85 10.72
N ILE A 115 -14.08 -6.46 10.27
CA ILE A 115 -13.92 -5.41 9.24
C ILE A 115 -14.61 -5.83 7.94
N LEU A 116 -14.35 -7.05 7.46
CA LEU A 116 -14.99 -7.55 6.24
C LEU A 116 -16.53 -7.44 6.32
N LEU A 117 -17.13 -7.93 7.40
CA LEU A 117 -18.57 -7.92 7.56
C LEU A 117 -19.16 -6.51 7.62
N SER A 118 -18.45 -5.55 8.21
CA SER A 118 -18.91 -4.15 8.29
C SER A 118 -18.97 -3.44 6.95
N ILE A 119 -18.16 -3.85 5.96
CA ILE A 119 -18.12 -3.24 4.62
C ILE A 119 -18.56 -4.19 3.50
N LEU A 120 -19.07 -5.38 3.85
CA LEU A 120 -19.45 -6.40 2.88
C LEU A 120 -20.54 -5.92 1.89
N PRO A 121 -21.59 -5.20 2.32
CA PRO A 121 -22.58 -4.66 1.39
C PRO A 121 -21.94 -3.74 0.32
N GLN A 122 -21.02 -2.87 0.73
CA GLN A 122 -20.33 -1.94 -0.16
C GLN A 122 -19.41 -2.66 -1.15
N ILE A 123 -18.71 -3.71 -0.70
CA ILE A 123 -17.88 -4.56 -1.57
C ILE A 123 -18.75 -5.26 -2.63
N ARG A 124 -19.86 -5.84 -2.21
CA ARG A 124 -20.81 -6.48 -3.14
C ARG A 124 -21.36 -5.52 -4.18
N GLU A 125 -21.67 -4.29 -3.77
CA GLU A 125 -22.16 -3.26 -4.67
C GLU A 125 -21.09 -2.83 -5.70
N LEU A 126 -19.84 -2.62 -5.24
CA LEU A 126 -18.70 -2.33 -6.11
C LEU A 126 -18.50 -3.43 -7.17
N ILE A 127 -18.49 -4.69 -6.75
CA ILE A 127 -18.30 -5.83 -7.65
C ILE A 127 -19.50 -5.97 -8.61
N ARG A 128 -20.72 -5.83 -8.10
CA ARG A 128 -21.94 -5.90 -8.89
C ARG A 128 -21.95 -4.84 -10.00
N LYS A 129 -21.62 -3.58 -9.67
CA LYS A 129 -21.56 -2.49 -10.65
C LYS A 129 -20.51 -2.79 -11.73
N ARG A 130 -19.26 -3.13 -11.34
CA ARG A 130 -18.21 -3.52 -12.28
C ARG A 130 -18.66 -4.62 -13.26
N ASN A 131 -19.26 -5.67 -12.73
CA ASN A 131 -19.65 -6.83 -13.52
C ASN A 131 -20.86 -6.53 -14.42
N LYS A 132 -21.86 -5.79 -13.92
CA LYS A 132 -23.05 -5.38 -14.68
C LYS A 132 -22.65 -4.53 -15.88
N GLU A 133 -21.71 -3.61 -15.70
CA GLU A 133 -21.23 -2.72 -16.76
C GLU A 133 -20.07 -3.32 -17.58
N ARG A 134 -19.70 -4.59 -17.30
CA ARG A 134 -18.60 -5.34 -17.94
C ARG A 134 -17.26 -4.58 -17.96
N LEU A 135 -17.00 -3.82 -16.89
CA LEU A 135 -15.79 -2.99 -16.78
C LEU A 135 -14.58 -3.86 -16.45
N LYS A 136 -13.45 -3.57 -17.08
CA LYS A 136 -12.17 -4.25 -16.82
C LYS A 136 -11.42 -3.63 -15.63
N LYS A 137 -11.75 -2.40 -15.26
CA LYS A 137 -11.18 -1.62 -14.15
C LYS A 137 -12.30 -1.11 -13.22
N PRO A 138 -11.99 -0.84 -11.96
CA PRO A 138 -10.73 -1.23 -11.29
C PRO A 138 -10.65 -2.73 -11.05
N LYS A 139 -9.41 -3.25 -10.99
CA LYS A 139 -9.18 -4.54 -10.32
C LYS A 139 -9.41 -4.36 -8.83
N ILE A 140 -10.05 -5.32 -8.19
CA ILE A 140 -10.41 -5.25 -6.77
C ILE A 140 -9.55 -6.25 -6.01
N TYR A 141 -8.74 -5.75 -5.09
CA TYR A 141 -7.83 -6.56 -4.28
C TYR A 141 -8.24 -6.55 -2.82
N MET A 142 -8.02 -7.65 -2.12
CA MET A 142 -8.12 -7.71 -0.67
C MET A 142 -6.71 -7.64 -0.09
N ASP A 143 -6.44 -6.60 0.68
CA ASP A 143 -5.15 -6.35 1.34
C ASP A 143 -5.24 -6.73 2.82
N ILE A 144 -4.39 -7.68 3.25
CA ILE A 144 -4.40 -8.23 4.59
C ILE A 144 -3.02 -8.10 5.22
N VAL A 145 -2.91 -7.32 6.28
CA VAL A 145 -1.73 -7.32 7.15
C VAL A 145 -1.86 -8.48 8.14
N ILE A 146 -0.83 -9.32 8.23
CA ILE A 146 -0.80 -10.52 9.07
C ILE A 146 -0.25 -10.18 10.45
N TYR A 147 -0.97 -10.51 11.50
CA TYR A 147 -0.54 -10.42 12.91
C TYR A 147 -1.23 -11.52 13.74
N LYS A 148 -0.81 -11.72 14.99
CA LYS A 148 -1.22 -12.87 15.79
C LYS A 148 -2.73 -13.03 15.92
N GLU A 149 -3.45 -11.94 16.18
CA GLU A 149 -4.90 -11.98 16.43
C GLU A 149 -5.75 -12.29 15.19
N ASN A 150 -5.23 -12.05 13.96
CA ASN A 150 -5.97 -12.40 12.75
C ASN A 150 -5.47 -13.67 12.07
N PHE A 151 -4.41 -14.29 12.58
CA PHE A 151 -3.72 -15.41 11.96
C PHE A 151 -4.68 -16.54 11.55
N ASP A 152 -5.54 -16.98 12.46
CA ASP A 152 -6.48 -18.07 12.21
C ASP A 152 -7.63 -17.70 11.25
N GLN A 153 -7.81 -16.41 10.95
CA GLN A 153 -8.87 -15.93 10.08
C GLN A 153 -8.44 -15.80 8.61
N ILE A 154 -7.13 -15.81 8.33
CA ILE A 154 -6.60 -15.44 7.00
C ILE A 154 -7.08 -16.38 5.90
N LEU A 155 -7.01 -17.70 6.11
CA LEU A 155 -7.48 -18.67 5.12
C LEU A 155 -8.98 -18.56 4.84
N ASP A 156 -9.77 -18.25 5.86
CA ASP A 156 -11.21 -18.03 5.70
C ASP A 156 -11.49 -16.72 4.95
N LEU A 157 -10.76 -15.63 5.24
CA LEU A 157 -10.84 -14.39 4.48
C LEU A 157 -10.52 -14.63 2.99
N MET A 158 -9.53 -15.47 2.70
CA MET A 158 -9.18 -15.84 1.33
C MET A 158 -10.31 -16.60 0.62
N LYS A 159 -10.99 -17.53 1.31
CA LYS A 159 -12.17 -18.22 0.77
C LYS A 159 -13.30 -17.24 0.46
N ILE A 160 -13.59 -16.33 1.39
CA ILE A 160 -14.62 -15.30 1.19
C ILE A 160 -14.25 -14.37 0.02
N ALA A 161 -12.98 -13.97 -0.11
CA ALA A 161 -12.51 -13.16 -1.23
C ALA A 161 -12.80 -13.83 -2.59
N SER A 162 -12.55 -15.14 -2.69
CA SER A 162 -12.86 -15.91 -3.90
C SER A 162 -14.36 -15.95 -4.17
N GLN A 163 -15.19 -16.22 -3.15
CA GLN A 163 -16.65 -16.25 -3.29
C GLN A 163 -17.24 -14.89 -3.71
N LEU A 164 -16.56 -13.80 -3.35
CA LEU A 164 -16.93 -12.44 -3.77
C LEU A 164 -16.42 -12.08 -5.17
N ASN A 165 -15.65 -12.95 -5.84
CA ASN A 165 -15.00 -12.65 -7.12
C ASN A 165 -14.04 -11.44 -7.03
N ILE A 166 -13.27 -11.34 -5.95
CA ILE A 166 -12.14 -10.43 -5.80
C ILE A 166 -11.00 -10.92 -6.71
N ASP A 167 -10.32 -9.99 -7.39
CA ASP A 167 -9.32 -10.34 -8.41
C ASP A 167 -8.01 -10.87 -7.83
N ALA A 168 -7.61 -10.40 -6.65
CA ALA A 168 -6.39 -10.85 -5.99
C ALA A 168 -6.41 -10.62 -4.48
N ILE A 169 -5.56 -11.37 -3.78
CA ILE A 169 -5.28 -11.21 -2.35
C ILE A 169 -3.82 -10.80 -2.19
N LEU A 170 -3.58 -9.76 -1.40
CA LEU A 170 -2.26 -9.32 -0.97
C LEU A 170 -2.10 -9.65 0.52
N LEU A 171 -1.05 -10.37 0.85
CA LEU A 171 -0.67 -10.61 2.23
C LEU A 171 0.56 -9.77 2.57
N HIS A 172 0.48 -8.98 3.63
CA HIS A 172 1.57 -8.16 4.12
C HIS A 172 2.00 -8.54 5.53
N ARG A 173 3.31 -8.45 5.78
CA ARG A 173 3.83 -8.55 7.14
C ARG A 173 3.54 -7.29 7.91
N LEU A 174 3.17 -7.44 9.19
CA LEU A 174 3.07 -6.30 10.08
C LEU A 174 4.45 -5.69 10.31
N PHE A 175 4.55 -4.37 10.17
CA PHE A 175 5.74 -3.63 10.55
C PHE A 175 5.76 -3.39 12.07
N LYS A 176 6.91 -3.58 12.70
CA LYS A 176 7.10 -3.45 14.16
C LYS A 176 7.03 -2.00 14.64
N VAL A 177 5.83 -1.46 14.79
CA VAL A 177 5.62 -0.08 15.24
C VAL A 177 4.90 -0.01 16.59
N HIS A 178 4.13 -1.05 16.94
CA HIS A 178 3.30 -1.04 18.14
C HIS A 178 3.75 -2.11 19.11
N PRO A 179 4.11 -1.74 20.36
CA PRO A 179 4.55 -2.69 21.38
C PRO A 179 3.45 -3.68 21.79
N ASN A 180 2.19 -3.33 21.58
CA ASN A 180 1.02 -4.11 22.03
C ASN A 180 0.40 -4.97 20.93
N VAL A 181 1.08 -5.17 19.81
CA VAL A 181 0.62 -6.06 18.74
C VAL A 181 1.59 -7.21 18.57
N GLU A 182 1.10 -8.43 18.77
CA GLU A 182 1.90 -9.62 18.62
C GLU A 182 2.09 -10.03 17.16
N TYR A 183 3.29 -10.51 16.87
CA TYR A 183 3.69 -11.03 15.57
C TYR A 183 3.50 -12.53 15.50
N ILE A 184 3.28 -13.04 14.30
CA ILE A 184 3.40 -14.47 14.08
C ILE A 184 4.89 -14.86 14.02
N SER A 185 5.20 -16.08 14.43
CA SER A 185 6.54 -16.65 14.29
C SER A 185 6.88 -16.95 12.83
N ALA A 186 8.16 -17.10 12.51
CA ALA A 186 8.61 -17.50 11.18
C ALA A 186 8.05 -18.87 10.77
N GLU A 187 7.86 -19.80 11.71
CA GLU A 187 7.25 -21.10 11.44
C GLU A 187 5.76 -20.99 11.12
N GLU A 188 5.03 -20.17 11.87
CA GLU A 188 3.61 -19.90 11.61
C GLU A 188 3.44 -19.26 10.23
N GLU A 189 4.29 -18.29 9.88
CA GLU A 189 4.28 -17.67 8.56
C GLU A 189 4.53 -18.69 7.45
N LYS A 190 5.55 -19.54 7.60
CA LYS A 190 5.87 -20.60 6.64
C LYS A 190 4.69 -21.56 6.44
N LYS A 191 4.06 -21.99 7.54
CA LYS A 191 2.88 -22.85 7.51
C LYS A 191 1.70 -22.18 6.81
N LEU A 192 1.44 -20.91 7.15
CA LEU A 192 0.37 -20.10 6.54
C LEU A 192 0.60 -19.96 5.04
N PHE A 193 1.79 -19.55 4.60
CA PHE A 193 2.07 -19.33 3.18
C PHE A 193 2.00 -20.63 2.36
N LYS A 194 2.40 -21.77 2.95
CA LYS A 194 2.21 -23.08 2.31
C LYS A 194 0.72 -23.34 2.08
N LYS A 195 -0.10 -23.27 3.14
CA LYS A 195 -1.56 -23.49 3.05
C LYS A 195 -2.23 -22.48 2.11
N ALA A 196 -1.83 -21.21 2.16
CA ALA A 196 -2.38 -20.18 1.29
C ALA A 196 -2.08 -20.46 -0.19
N LYS A 197 -0.86 -20.90 -0.53
CA LYS A 197 -0.48 -21.30 -1.89
C LYS A 197 -1.26 -22.52 -2.41
N GLU A 198 -1.54 -23.47 -1.55
CA GLU A 198 -2.37 -24.63 -1.88
C GLU A 198 -3.82 -24.20 -2.12
N LEU A 199 -4.37 -23.44 -1.19
CA LEU A 199 -5.75 -22.96 -1.25
C LEU A 199 -6.05 -22.11 -2.50
N VAL A 200 -5.16 -21.22 -2.92
CA VAL A 200 -5.43 -20.36 -4.09
C VAL A 200 -5.46 -21.14 -5.41
N LYS A 201 -4.82 -22.30 -5.48
CA LYS A 201 -4.94 -23.21 -6.66
C LYS A 201 -6.37 -23.73 -6.80
N GLU A 202 -6.99 -24.12 -5.69
CA GLU A 202 -8.38 -24.58 -5.64
C GLU A 202 -9.35 -23.43 -5.93
N LEU A 203 -9.10 -22.25 -5.30
CA LEU A 203 -9.96 -21.08 -5.41
C LEU A 203 -9.79 -20.32 -6.73
N LYS A 204 -8.77 -20.61 -7.53
CA LYS A 204 -8.44 -19.90 -8.79
C LYS A 204 -8.33 -18.38 -8.64
N ILE A 205 -7.84 -17.89 -7.49
CA ILE A 205 -7.62 -16.49 -7.19
C ILE A 205 -6.11 -16.17 -7.16
N LYS A 206 -5.72 -14.98 -7.57
CA LYS A 206 -4.32 -14.54 -7.49
C LYS A 206 -3.92 -14.25 -6.05
N LEU A 207 -2.70 -14.66 -5.68
CA LEU A 207 -2.12 -14.40 -4.36
C LEU A 207 -0.77 -13.71 -4.53
N TYR A 208 -0.63 -12.56 -3.87
CA TYR A 208 0.64 -11.85 -3.74
C TYR A 208 1.12 -12.00 -2.30
N LEU A 209 2.27 -12.63 -2.14
CA LEU A 209 2.93 -12.79 -0.84
C LEU A 209 3.98 -11.70 -0.67
N PRO A 210 4.28 -11.29 0.57
CA PRO A 210 5.35 -10.36 0.83
C PRO A 210 6.69 -10.96 0.35
N PRO A 211 7.58 -10.16 -0.26
CA PRO A 211 8.87 -10.63 -0.75
C PRO A 211 9.71 -11.19 0.38
N ARG A 212 10.68 -12.03 0.05
CA ARG A 212 11.67 -12.48 1.04
C ARG A 212 12.40 -11.27 1.62
N PRO A 213 12.59 -11.23 2.94
CA PRO A 213 13.41 -10.18 3.53
C PRO A 213 14.80 -10.16 2.92
N SER A 214 15.24 -8.99 2.52
CA SER A 214 16.57 -8.78 1.92
C SER A 214 17.15 -7.46 2.38
N ILE A 215 18.47 -7.39 2.46
CA ILE A 215 19.22 -6.16 2.59
C ILE A 215 20.23 -6.13 1.43
N PRO A 216 20.11 -5.15 0.53
CA PRO A 216 19.15 -4.05 0.52
C PRO A 216 17.68 -4.49 0.31
N CYS A 217 16.76 -3.75 0.92
CA CYS A 217 15.33 -4.01 0.84
C CYS A 217 14.79 -3.73 -0.57
N VAL A 218 14.07 -4.71 -1.14
CA VAL A 218 13.49 -4.62 -2.48
C VAL A 218 12.53 -3.42 -2.60
N ALA A 219 11.69 -3.18 -1.59
CA ALA A 219 10.78 -2.04 -1.59
C ALA A 219 11.54 -0.71 -1.70
N VAL A 220 12.62 -0.53 -0.91
CA VAL A 220 13.44 0.69 -0.98
C VAL A 220 14.16 0.85 -2.31
N ILE A 221 14.55 -0.25 -2.96
CA ILE A 221 15.19 -0.18 -4.27
C ILE A 221 14.22 0.32 -5.35
N TYR A 222 13.01 -0.23 -5.37
CA TYR A 222 12.06 -0.05 -6.47
C TYR A 222 10.92 0.91 -6.20
N SER A 223 10.81 1.51 -5.00
CA SER A 223 9.79 2.50 -4.69
C SER A 223 10.35 3.77 -4.06
N ILE A 224 9.55 4.80 -4.09
CA ILE A 224 9.77 6.07 -3.39
C ILE A 224 8.47 6.41 -2.65
N PHE A 225 8.58 6.90 -1.42
CA PHE A 225 7.44 7.38 -0.66
C PHE A 225 7.50 8.90 -0.51
N ILE A 226 6.38 9.56 -0.79
CA ILE A 226 6.25 11.01 -0.64
C ILE A 226 5.10 11.28 0.31
N THR A 227 5.40 12.02 1.38
CA THR A 227 4.41 12.42 2.38
C THR A 227 3.46 13.49 1.84
N VAL A 228 2.36 13.71 2.53
CA VAL A 228 1.39 14.77 2.17
C VAL A 228 2.01 16.17 2.16
N GLU A 229 3.12 16.37 2.91
CA GLU A 229 3.89 17.61 2.95
C GLU A 229 4.96 17.71 1.84
N GLY A 230 5.06 16.72 0.94
CA GLY A 230 6.05 16.70 -0.15
C GLY A 230 7.43 16.17 0.24
N LYS A 231 7.61 15.67 1.46
CA LYS A 231 8.87 15.08 1.90
C LYS A 231 9.07 13.72 1.26
N ILE A 232 10.23 13.53 0.65
CA ILE A 232 10.63 12.27 0.03
C ILE A 232 11.37 11.43 1.07
N THR A 233 10.90 10.21 1.30
CA THR A 233 11.53 9.27 2.21
C THR A 233 11.84 7.96 1.50
N PRO A 234 12.83 7.19 1.95
CA PRO A 234 13.18 5.92 1.29
C PRO A 234 12.11 4.83 1.48
N CYS A 235 11.26 4.99 2.51
CA CYS A 235 10.28 3.99 2.91
C CYS A 235 9.18 4.66 3.73
N PRO A 236 7.91 4.24 3.64
CA PRO A 236 6.81 4.82 4.41
C PRO A 236 6.99 4.70 5.93
N TYR A 237 7.86 3.81 6.41
CA TYR A 237 8.16 3.62 7.83
C TYR A 237 9.34 4.44 8.34
N LEU A 238 10.05 5.18 7.49
CA LEU A 238 11.21 6.01 7.82
C LEU A 238 10.90 7.48 7.56
N LEU A 239 9.83 7.98 8.16
CA LEU A 239 9.30 9.31 7.89
C LEU A 239 10.21 10.46 8.36
N GLU A 240 11.15 10.18 9.26
CA GLU A 240 12.14 11.16 9.74
C GLU A 240 13.41 11.21 8.86
N LEU A 241 13.57 10.25 7.95
CA LEU A 241 14.71 10.18 7.05
C LEU A 241 14.40 10.83 5.71
N TYR A 242 14.64 12.12 5.59
CA TYR A 242 14.35 12.87 4.38
C TYR A 242 15.48 12.75 3.35
N LEU A 243 15.10 12.35 2.15
CA LEU A 243 15.97 12.37 0.97
C LEU A 243 15.92 13.74 0.27
N GLY A 244 14.77 14.40 0.35
CA GLY A 244 14.52 15.71 -0.24
C GLY A 244 13.06 16.14 -0.06
N ASP A 245 12.72 17.23 -0.74
CA ASP A 245 11.40 17.85 -0.71
C ASP A 245 11.01 18.28 -2.13
N VAL A 246 9.90 17.72 -2.64
CA VAL A 246 9.40 18.02 -3.99
C VAL A 246 8.93 19.47 -4.12
N PHE A 247 8.38 20.04 -3.04
CA PHE A 247 7.80 21.38 -3.09
C PHE A 247 8.84 22.48 -2.96
N ASN A 248 10.02 22.17 -2.40
CA ASN A 248 11.16 23.07 -2.32
C ASN A 248 12.10 22.94 -3.54
N GLN A 249 11.69 22.22 -4.58
CA GLN A 249 12.44 22.05 -5.84
C GLN A 249 13.84 21.47 -5.63
N ASP A 250 14.01 20.58 -4.64
CA ASP A 250 15.26 19.88 -4.43
C ASP A 250 15.67 19.14 -5.68
N ASP A 251 16.97 19.21 -6.00
CA ASP A 251 17.52 18.55 -7.19
C ASP A 251 17.35 17.04 -7.15
N VAL A 252 16.67 16.50 -8.15
CA VAL A 252 16.39 15.08 -8.33
C VAL A 252 17.67 14.23 -8.25
N LYS A 253 18.77 14.74 -8.81
CA LYS A 253 20.08 14.05 -8.79
C LYS A 253 20.59 13.89 -7.36
N ASN A 254 20.48 14.92 -6.53
CA ASN A 254 20.90 14.89 -5.14
C ASN A 254 20.03 13.92 -4.31
N ILE A 255 18.72 13.93 -4.53
CA ILE A 255 17.79 12.98 -3.87
C ILE A 255 18.18 11.55 -4.21
N TYR A 256 18.48 11.32 -5.47
CA TYR A 256 18.91 10.02 -5.94
C TYR A 256 20.24 9.57 -5.31
N LEU A 257 21.22 10.45 -5.23
CA LEU A 257 22.52 10.16 -4.59
C LEU A 257 22.33 9.82 -3.11
N LYS A 258 21.47 10.58 -2.39
CA LYS A 258 21.10 10.28 -0.99
C LYS A 258 20.43 8.92 -0.86
N LYS A 259 19.53 8.56 -1.79
CA LYS A 259 18.88 7.24 -1.81
C LYS A 259 19.90 6.12 -2.00
N ILE A 260 20.83 6.24 -2.94
CA ILE A 260 21.92 5.26 -3.15
C ILE A 260 22.79 5.12 -1.90
N LYS A 261 23.18 6.25 -1.30
CA LYS A 261 23.97 6.25 -0.06
C LYS A 261 23.23 5.49 1.05
N PHE A 262 21.92 5.75 1.20
CA PHE A 262 21.09 5.06 2.17
C PHE A 262 21.01 3.55 1.86
N ILE A 263 20.77 3.14 0.62
CA ILE A 263 20.72 1.72 0.22
C ILE A 263 22.03 1.00 0.58
N LYS A 264 23.19 1.61 0.34
CA LYS A 264 24.51 1.04 0.68
C LYS A 264 24.72 0.90 2.20
N SER A 265 24.15 1.80 3.00
CA SER A 265 24.30 1.81 4.47
C SER A 265 23.15 1.14 5.21
N MET A 266 22.11 0.68 4.51
CA MET A 266 20.85 0.18 5.11
C MET A 266 21.06 -0.96 6.12
N GLY A 267 22.04 -1.84 5.89
CA GLY A 267 22.34 -2.93 6.82
C GLY A 267 22.85 -2.47 8.21
N LYS A 268 23.32 -1.22 8.32
CA LYS A 268 23.73 -0.59 9.57
C LYS A 268 22.63 0.25 10.22
N HIS A 269 21.52 0.52 9.50
CA HIS A 269 20.44 1.35 10.01
C HIS A 269 19.63 0.61 11.07
N PRO A 270 19.41 1.18 12.27
CA PRO A 270 18.84 0.46 13.43
C PRO A 270 17.43 -0.07 13.17
N ILE A 271 16.61 0.65 12.43
CA ILE A 271 15.26 0.22 12.05
C ILE A 271 15.32 -0.85 10.94
N CYS A 272 16.10 -0.62 9.89
CA CYS A 272 16.15 -1.56 8.75
C CYS A 272 16.76 -2.91 9.14
N ASN A 273 17.74 -2.91 10.03
CA ASN A 273 18.38 -4.15 10.51
C ASN A 273 17.42 -5.05 11.30
N LYS A 274 16.40 -4.46 11.92
CA LYS A 274 15.36 -5.19 12.70
C LYS A 274 14.03 -5.32 11.93
N CYS A 275 13.94 -4.73 10.74
CA CYS A 275 12.71 -4.69 9.96
C CYS A 275 12.32 -6.09 9.45
N PRO A 276 11.10 -6.58 9.70
CA PRO A 276 10.65 -7.88 9.20
C PRO A 276 10.56 -7.94 7.67
N LEU A 277 10.57 -6.78 7.01
CA LEU A 277 10.58 -6.66 5.55
C LEU A 277 11.99 -6.69 4.97
N GLY A 278 13.03 -6.35 5.75
CA GLY A 278 14.41 -6.19 5.29
C GLY A 278 15.48 -6.93 6.11
N SER A 279 15.16 -7.61 7.20
CA SER A 279 16.16 -8.22 8.10
C SER A 279 16.81 -9.46 7.50
N ARG A 280 18.16 -9.55 7.62
CA ARG A 280 18.93 -10.76 7.24
C ARG A 280 18.64 -11.98 8.12
N ASN A 281 18.23 -11.77 9.37
CA ASN A 281 18.03 -12.82 10.36
C ASN A 281 16.62 -13.41 10.37
N GLY A 282 15.70 -12.86 9.60
CA GLY A 282 14.38 -13.41 9.43
C GLY A 282 14.41 -14.59 8.46
N LYS A 283 14.30 -15.81 8.92
CA LYS A 283 14.03 -16.99 8.09
C LYS A 283 12.58 -16.94 7.61
N PHE A 284 12.22 -15.92 6.84
CA PHE A 284 10.92 -15.82 6.20
C PHE A 284 11.02 -16.43 4.80
N TYR A 285 10.06 -17.23 4.44
CA TYR A 285 10.01 -17.91 3.14
C TYR A 285 8.83 -17.36 2.33
N CYS A 286 9.07 -16.97 1.11
CA CYS A 286 8.02 -16.77 0.10
C CYS A 286 7.65 -18.09 -0.54
#